data_ef150843bc3da43bf0a1c17ef71eb527
#
_entry.id   ef150843bc3da43bf0a1c17ef71eb527
#
_cell.length_a   1.000
_cell.length_b   1.000
_cell.length_c   1.000
_cell.angle_alpha   90.00
_cell.angle_beta   90.00
_cell.angle_gamma   90.00
#
_symmetry.space_group_name_H-M   'P 1'
#
loop_
_entity.id
_entity.type
_entity.pdbx_description
1 polymer ?
#
loop_
_entity_poly.entity_id
_entity_poly.type
_entity_poly.pdbx_seq_one_letter_code
_entity_poly.pdbx_strand_id
1 'polypeptide(L)'
;MRKKTVFIASLAVLSLIQTALSFADNVNGKNLYLQRCAMCHGADIKGTGPLANKSNPPTPDLTTTAFKKRLSDYPGVIVSSIILRPNGDLIPRTLRENDVKLAPYAWGVKDFRDLNQYMSSVISRNR
;
A
#
# COMPACT_ATOMS: atom_id res chain seq x y z
N MET A 1 5.63 11.93 47.79
CA MET A 1 6.07 10.80 46.94
C MET A 1 4.97 10.19 46.07
N ARG A 2 3.69 10.38 46.33
CA ARG A 2 2.58 9.78 45.52
C ARG A 2 2.34 10.42 44.15
N LYS A 3 2.76 11.66 43.91
CA LYS A 3 2.48 12.38 42.63
C LYS A 3 3.38 11.92 41.46
N LYS A 4 4.57 11.40 41.70
CA LYS A 4 5.49 10.96 40.62
C LYS A 4 5.09 9.63 40.00
N THR A 5 4.48 8.73 40.78
CA THR A 5 4.08 7.39 40.30
C THR A 5 2.88 7.44 39.34
N VAL A 6 1.96 8.38 39.55
CA VAL A 6 0.78 8.55 38.70
C VAL A 6 1.17 9.08 37.31
N PHE A 7 2.19 9.95 37.22
CA PHE A 7 2.65 10.51 35.95
C PHE A 7 3.30 9.46 35.05
N ILE A 8 4.07 8.53 35.63
CA ILE A 8 4.75 7.46 34.86
C ILE A 8 3.72 6.45 34.32
N ALA A 9 2.69 6.11 35.10
CA ALA A 9 1.64 5.21 34.66
C ALA A 9 0.81 5.80 33.49
N SER A 10 0.53 7.11 33.52
CA SER A 10 -0.20 7.79 32.46
C SER A 10 0.58 7.84 31.15
N LEU A 11 1.90 8.04 31.18
CA LEU A 11 2.75 8.03 29.98
C LEU A 11 2.81 6.63 29.34
N ALA A 12 2.90 5.57 30.15
CA ALA A 12 2.97 4.20 29.66
C ALA A 12 1.67 3.77 28.94
N VAL A 13 0.50 4.17 29.47
CA VAL A 13 -0.80 3.88 28.85
C VAL A 13 -0.95 4.61 27.50
N LEU A 14 -0.49 5.85 27.40
CA LEU A 14 -0.56 6.63 26.16
C LEU A 14 0.30 6.02 25.05
N SER A 15 1.46 5.45 25.37
CA SER A 15 2.35 4.79 24.41
C SER A 15 1.75 3.49 23.86
N LEU A 16 0.99 2.74 24.66
CA LEU A 16 0.34 1.49 24.23
C LEU A 16 -0.81 1.74 23.25
N ILE A 17 -1.52 2.85 23.39
CA ILE A 17 -2.62 3.22 22.48
C ILE A 17 -2.10 3.58 21.08
N GLN A 18 -0.94 4.23 20.97
CA GLN A 18 -0.36 4.61 19.68
C GLN A 18 0.10 3.40 18.85
N THR A 19 0.62 2.36 19.50
CA THR A 19 1.04 1.13 18.79
C THR A 19 -0.15 0.35 18.23
N ALA A 20 -1.27 0.29 18.95
CA ALA A 20 -2.46 -0.41 18.49
C ALA A 20 -3.09 0.21 17.22
N LEU A 21 -3.09 1.54 17.10
CA LEU A 21 -3.59 2.24 15.91
C LEU A 21 -2.73 1.95 14.67
N SER A 22 -1.41 1.87 14.82
CA SER A 22 -0.49 1.57 13.71
C SER A 22 -0.66 0.15 13.16
N PHE A 23 -1.02 -0.82 14.00
CA PHE A 23 -1.30 -2.19 13.56
C PHE A 23 -2.61 -2.30 12.76
N ALA A 24 -3.64 -1.59 13.17
CA ALA A 24 -4.93 -1.60 12.49
C ALA A 24 -4.84 -1.03 11.05
N ASP A 25 -4.10 0.05 10.88
CA ASP A 25 -3.88 0.68 9.58
C ASP A 25 -3.11 -0.23 8.61
N ASN A 26 -2.15 -1.01 9.12
CA ASN A 26 -1.39 -1.96 8.31
C ASN A 26 -2.24 -3.15 7.83
N VAL A 27 -3.22 -3.60 8.61
CA VAL A 27 -4.13 -4.70 8.24
C VAL A 27 -5.07 -4.25 7.12
N ASN A 28 -5.67 -3.06 7.23
CA ASN A 28 -6.55 -2.53 6.18
C ASN A 28 -5.78 -2.35 4.86
N GLY A 29 -4.63 -1.70 4.88
CA GLY A 29 -3.80 -1.50 3.69
C GLY A 29 -3.38 -2.81 3.02
N LYS A 30 -3.03 -3.84 3.81
CA LYS A 30 -2.75 -5.18 3.30
C LYS A 30 -3.96 -5.80 2.60
N ASN A 31 -5.14 -5.73 3.21
CA ASN A 31 -6.36 -6.28 2.62
C ASN A 31 -6.72 -5.60 1.31
N LEU A 32 -6.64 -4.26 1.26
CA LEU A 32 -6.87 -3.49 0.03
C LEU A 32 -5.87 -3.89 -1.07
N TYR A 33 -4.60 -4.05 -0.72
CA TYR A 33 -3.56 -4.49 -1.63
C TYR A 33 -3.85 -5.88 -2.20
N LEU A 34 -4.15 -6.85 -1.35
CA LEU A 34 -4.42 -8.22 -1.78
C LEU A 34 -5.66 -8.33 -2.67
N GLN A 35 -6.68 -7.53 -2.40
CA GLN A 35 -7.92 -7.53 -3.18
C GLN A 35 -7.78 -6.89 -4.57
N ARG A 36 -6.89 -5.91 -4.72
CA ARG A 36 -6.88 -5.06 -5.91
C ARG A 36 -5.57 -5.02 -6.68
N CYS A 37 -4.45 -5.25 -6.02
CA CYS A 37 -3.13 -5.01 -6.60
C CYS A 37 -2.35 -6.32 -6.80
N ALA A 38 -2.55 -7.31 -5.92
CA ALA A 38 -1.76 -8.53 -5.91
C ALA A 38 -1.98 -9.40 -7.16
N MET A 39 -3.12 -9.28 -7.85
CA MET A 39 -3.37 -10.02 -9.10
C MET A 39 -2.36 -9.70 -10.20
N CYS A 40 -1.77 -8.51 -10.18
CA CYS A 40 -0.70 -8.12 -11.09
C CYS A 40 0.64 -8.04 -10.36
N HIS A 41 0.69 -7.32 -9.22
CA HIS A 41 1.93 -7.06 -8.52
C HIS A 41 2.43 -8.23 -7.65
N GLY A 42 1.62 -9.27 -7.43
CA GLY A 42 1.96 -10.38 -6.53
C GLY A 42 1.85 -10.01 -5.05
N ALA A 43 1.81 -11.02 -4.18
CA ALA A 43 1.79 -10.80 -2.73
C ALA A 43 3.12 -10.21 -2.21
N ASP A 44 4.19 -10.39 -2.96
CA ASP A 44 5.56 -9.92 -2.70
C ASP A 44 5.87 -8.54 -3.30
N ILE A 45 4.93 -7.95 -4.04
CA ILE A 45 5.06 -6.65 -4.73
C ILE A 45 6.14 -6.67 -5.86
N LYS A 46 6.51 -7.84 -6.36
CA LYS A 46 7.57 -8.03 -7.37
C LYS A 46 7.06 -8.25 -8.80
N GLY A 47 5.79 -7.98 -9.06
CA GLY A 47 5.23 -8.24 -10.38
C GLY A 47 5.04 -9.73 -10.67
N THR A 48 4.79 -10.54 -9.65
CA THR A 48 4.65 -11.99 -9.73
C THR A 48 3.20 -12.47 -9.75
N GLY A 49 2.25 -11.56 -9.83
CA GLY A 49 0.84 -11.91 -9.85
C GLY A 49 0.43 -12.68 -11.11
N PRO A 50 -0.68 -13.43 -11.07
CA PRO A 50 -1.14 -14.26 -12.19
C PRO A 50 -1.42 -13.47 -13.48
N LEU A 51 -1.70 -12.18 -13.38
CA LEU A 51 -1.93 -11.29 -14.52
C LEU A 51 -0.69 -10.43 -14.88
N ALA A 52 0.44 -10.61 -14.21
CA ALA A 52 1.62 -9.76 -14.38
C ALA A 52 2.12 -9.70 -15.83
N ASN A 53 2.09 -10.83 -16.54
CA ASN A 53 2.54 -10.96 -17.91
C ASN A 53 1.46 -10.69 -18.96
N LYS A 54 0.25 -10.30 -18.55
CA LYS A 54 -0.85 -9.97 -19.46
C LYS A 54 -0.81 -8.52 -19.94
N SER A 55 0.05 -7.69 -19.37
CA SER A 55 0.25 -6.29 -19.79
C SER A 55 1.55 -6.13 -20.56
N ASN A 56 1.59 -5.13 -21.42
CA ASN A 56 2.80 -4.71 -22.13
C ASN A 56 3.07 -3.22 -21.84
N PRO A 57 4.15 -2.87 -21.13
CA PRO A 57 5.14 -3.77 -20.52
C PRO A 57 4.54 -4.61 -19.38
N PRO A 58 5.19 -5.73 -19.01
CA PRO A 58 4.78 -6.53 -17.85
C PRO A 58 4.75 -5.71 -16.54
N THR A 59 3.97 -6.18 -15.57
CA THR A 59 3.88 -5.52 -14.25
C THR A 59 5.26 -5.47 -13.60
N PRO A 60 5.76 -4.29 -13.22
CA PRO A 60 7.12 -4.14 -12.72
C PRO A 60 7.27 -4.63 -11.27
N ASP A 61 8.50 -5.04 -10.93
CA ASP A 61 8.96 -5.21 -9.55
C ASP A 61 9.11 -3.84 -8.87
N LEU A 62 8.30 -3.59 -7.84
CA LEU A 62 8.33 -2.36 -7.06
C LEU A 62 9.32 -2.41 -5.88
N THR A 63 10.05 -3.51 -5.70
CA THR A 63 11.06 -3.65 -4.65
C THR A 63 12.48 -3.27 -5.11
N THR A 64 12.62 -2.85 -6.35
CA THR A 64 13.90 -2.43 -6.93
C THR A 64 14.48 -1.20 -6.25
N THR A 65 15.81 -1.08 -6.27
CA THR A 65 16.52 0.12 -5.74
C THR A 65 16.02 1.41 -6.39
N ALA A 66 15.76 1.38 -7.70
CA ALA A 66 15.22 2.53 -8.42
C ALA A 66 13.84 2.96 -7.91
N PHE A 67 12.94 2.00 -7.65
CA PHE A 67 11.63 2.33 -7.12
C PHE A 67 11.69 2.77 -5.66
N LYS A 68 12.54 2.17 -4.84
CA LYS A 68 12.78 2.61 -3.45
C LYS A 68 13.28 4.05 -3.40
N LYS A 69 14.21 4.41 -4.28
CA LYS A 69 14.65 5.80 -4.40
C LYS A 69 13.48 6.72 -4.77
N ARG A 70 12.70 6.35 -5.77
CA ARG A 70 11.52 7.12 -6.18
C ARG A 70 10.50 7.29 -5.05
N LEU A 71 10.26 6.24 -4.26
CA LEU A 71 9.37 6.27 -3.10
C LEU A 71 9.91 7.18 -1.99
N SER A 72 11.23 7.19 -1.78
CA SER A 72 11.90 8.10 -0.84
C SER A 72 11.79 9.56 -1.27
N ASP A 73 12.03 9.84 -2.55
CA ASP A 73 11.96 11.20 -3.10
C ASP A 73 10.51 11.72 -3.18
N TYR A 74 9.56 10.82 -3.38
CA TYR A 74 8.13 11.12 -3.48
C TYR A 74 7.29 10.07 -2.75
N PRO A 75 7.06 10.21 -1.43
CA PRO A 75 6.32 9.23 -0.62
C PRO A 75 4.87 8.97 -1.06
N GLY A 76 4.27 9.91 -1.80
CA GLY A 76 2.92 9.78 -2.38
C GLY A 76 2.86 9.07 -3.73
N VAL A 77 3.97 8.56 -4.26
CA VAL A 77 4.03 8.00 -5.63
C VAL A 77 3.02 6.87 -5.87
N ILE A 78 2.77 6.02 -4.88
CA ILE A 78 1.83 4.90 -5.00
C ILE A 78 0.41 5.44 -5.18
N VAL A 79 -0.04 6.29 -4.27
CA VAL A 79 -1.40 6.87 -4.29
C VAL A 79 -1.62 7.73 -5.52
N SER A 80 -0.65 8.57 -5.89
CA SER A 80 -0.76 9.40 -7.09
C SER A 80 -0.86 8.58 -8.37
N SER A 81 -0.14 7.46 -8.44
CA SER A 81 -0.21 6.53 -9.57
C SER A 81 -1.60 5.90 -9.73
N ILE A 82 -2.36 5.79 -8.66
CA ILE A 82 -3.74 5.29 -8.67
C ILE A 82 -4.72 6.41 -9.05
N ILE A 83 -4.64 7.54 -8.35
CA ILE A 83 -5.62 8.65 -8.49
C ILE A 83 -5.50 9.33 -9.86
N LEU A 84 -4.31 9.44 -10.41
CA LEU A 84 -4.07 10.10 -11.70
C LEU A 84 -4.48 9.25 -12.92
N ARG A 85 -4.90 8.01 -12.70
CA ARG A 85 -5.44 7.20 -13.80
C ARG A 85 -6.92 7.52 -14.01
N PRO A 86 -7.31 7.96 -15.21
CA PRO A 86 -8.70 8.33 -15.48
C PRO A 86 -9.63 7.13 -15.27
N ASN A 87 -10.81 7.41 -14.73
CA ASN A 87 -11.89 6.44 -14.50
C ASN A 87 -11.58 5.28 -13.54
N GLY A 88 -10.64 5.45 -12.61
CA GLY A 88 -10.19 4.35 -11.77
C GLY A 88 -9.51 3.23 -12.55
N ASP A 89 -9.04 3.53 -13.74
CA ASP A 89 -8.50 2.62 -14.71
C ASP A 89 -7.08 2.20 -14.31
N LEU A 90 -6.99 1.36 -13.29
CA LEU A 90 -5.73 0.76 -12.86
C LEU A 90 -5.20 -0.27 -13.84
N ILE A 91 -6.02 -0.62 -14.83
CA ILE A 91 -5.71 -1.66 -15.77
C ILE A 91 -5.02 -1.03 -16.97
N PRO A 92 -3.81 -1.45 -17.33
CA PRO A 92 -3.24 -1.11 -18.63
C PRO A 92 -4.22 -1.43 -19.74
N ARG A 93 -4.22 -0.60 -20.79
CA ARG A 93 -5.13 -0.77 -21.96
C ARG A 93 -5.10 -2.19 -22.49
N THR A 94 -3.93 -2.82 -22.53
CA THR A 94 -3.73 -4.20 -22.98
C THR A 94 -4.48 -5.24 -22.15
N LEU A 95 -4.69 -5.02 -20.86
CA LEU A 95 -5.51 -5.92 -20.03
C LEU A 95 -7.01 -5.72 -20.30
N ARG A 96 -7.46 -4.50 -20.57
CA ARG A 96 -8.84 -4.24 -20.98
C ARG A 96 -9.17 -4.90 -22.31
N GLU A 97 -8.24 -4.89 -23.25
CA GLU A 97 -8.35 -5.58 -24.54
C GLU A 97 -8.47 -7.11 -24.37
N ASN A 98 -8.07 -7.64 -23.20
CA ASN A 98 -8.22 -9.04 -22.81
C ASN A 98 -9.37 -9.28 -21.82
N ASP A 99 -10.39 -8.43 -21.82
CA ASP A 99 -11.60 -8.53 -20.99
C ASP A 99 -11.37 -8.51 -19.47
N VAL A 100 -10.24 -8.06 -18.99
CA VAL A 100 -10.01 -7.86 -17.57
C VAL A 100 -10.73 -6.61 -17.10
N LYS A 101 -11.77 -6.78 -16.29
CA LYS A 101 -12.56 -5.69 -15.72
C LYS A 101 -12.36 -5.64 -14.21
N LEU A 102 -12.06 -4.45 -13.69
CA LEU A 102 -12.06 -4.19 -12.24
C LEU A 102 -13.16 -3.18 -11.92
N ALA A 103 -13.88 -3.43 -10.84
CA ALA A 103 -14.86 -2.48 -10.34
C ALA A 103 -14.15 -1.17 -9.92
N PRO A 104 -14.80 0.00 -10.09
CA PRO A 104 -14.28 1.27 -9.58
C PRO A 104 -13.94 1.18 -8.09
N TYR A 105 -12.97 1.99 -7.64
CA TYR A 105 -12.63 2.06 -6.22
C TYR A 105 -13.64 2.91 -5.47
N ALA A 106 -14.29 2.30 -4.48
CA ALA A 106 -15.12 3.01 -3.50
C ALA A 106 -14.29 3.33 -2.24
N TRP A 107 -13.06 3.85 -2.44
CA TRP A 107 -12.11 4.11 -1.37
C TRP A 107 -12.14 5.57 -0.91
N GLY A 108 -12.09 5.77 0.41
CA GLY A 108 -11.89 7.07 1.01
C GLY A 108 -10.41 7.39 1.22
N VAL A 109 -10.14 8.60 1.69
CA VAL A 109 -8.78 9.08 1.99
C VAL A 109 -8.04 8.15 2.95
N LYS A 110 -8.74 7.58 3.93
CA LYS A 110 -8.17 6.63 4.88
C LYS A 110 -7.63 5.39 4.17
N ASP A 111 -8.38 4.82 3.24
CA ASP A 111 -8.01 3.60 2.53
C ASP A 111 -6.74 3.82 1.69
N PHE A 112 -6.65 4.94 0.98
CA PHE A 112 -5.45 5.30 0.24
C PHE A 112 -4.24 5.49 1.14
N ARG A 113 -4.41 6.10 2.31
CA ARG A 113 -3.33 6.26 3.29
C ARG A 113 -2.86 4.92 3.82
N ASP A 114 -3.78 4.05 4.21
CA ASP A 114 -3.48 2.73 4.76
C ASP A 114 -2.77 1.85 3.71
N LEU A 115 -3.22 1.89 2.45
CA LEU A 115 -2.57 1.21 1.33
C LEU A 115 -1.14 1.72 1.13
N ASN A 116 -0.96 3.05 1.09
CA ASN A 116 0.36 3.66 0.91
C ASN A 116 1.31 3.26 2.04
N GLN A 117 0.84 3.27 3.27
CA GLN A 117 1.62 2.88 4.44
C GLN A 117 2.02 1.40 4.38
N TYR A 118 1.10 0.51 4.05
CA TYR A 118 1.37 -0.91 3.89
C TYR A 118 2.41 -1.16 2.80
N MET A 119 2.17 -0.69 1.59
CA MET A 119 3.08 -0.90 0.46
C MET A 119 4.47 -0.31 0.73
N SER A 120 4.54 0.92 1.22
CA SER A 120 5.81 1.57 1.56
C SER A 120 6.60 0.77 2.60
N SER A 121 5.93 0.22 3.61
CA SER A 121 6.58 -0.60 4.64
C SER A 121 7.12 -1.93 4.09
N VAL A 122 6.39 -2.57 3.17
CA VAL A 122 6.83 -3.82 2.54
C VAL A 122 7.98 -3.56 1.58
N ILE A 123 7.88 -2.56 0.72
CA ILE A 123 8.91 -2.17 -0.24
C ILE A 123 10.23 -1.84 0.47
N SER A 124 10.16 -1.07 1.55
CA SER A 124 11.37 -0.66 2.30
C SER A 124 12.06 -1.81 3.02
N ARG A 125 11.31 -2.84 3.44
CA ARG A 125 11.87 -4.02 4.14
C ARG A 125 12.46 -5.07 3.20
N ASN A 126 12.03 -5.13 1.96
CA ASN A 126 12.62 -6.04 0.98
C ASN A 126 14.07 -5.62 0.68
N ARG A 127 15.02 -6.51 0.94
CA ARG A 127 16.45 -6.32 0.65
C ARG A 127 16.80 -6.89 -0.73
#